data_98eabd549a1008f4579ec02112dde0af
#
_entry.id   98eabd549a1008f4579ec02112dde0af
#
_cell.length_a   1.000
_cell.length_b   1.000
_cell.length_c   1.000
_cell.angle_alpha   90.00
_cell.angle_beta   90.00
_cell.angle_gamma   90.00
#
_symmetry.space_group_name_H-M   'P 1'
#
loop_
_entity.id
_entity.type
_entity.pdbx_description
1 polymer ?
#
loop_
_entity_poly.entity_id
_entity_poly.type
_entity_poly.pdbx_seq_one_letter_code
_entity_poly.pdbx_strand_id
1 'polypeptide(L)' 'MSYCRFENTAADLRDCLSAIHRGETDDLSSYEIAGLKNIMRMANDLVEMEDDIIELLNRLKEQV' A
#
# COMPACT_ATOMS: atom_id res chain seq x y z
N MET A 1 4.21 15.46 -17.33
CA MET A 1 3.29 14.40 -16.91
C MET A 1 3.49 14.05 -15.45
N SER A 2 2.44 14.06 -14.68
CA SER A 2 2.58 13.76 -13.26
C SER A 2 2.46 12.26 -13.00
N TYR A 3 3.30 11.79 -12.11
CA TYR A 3 3.28 10.41 -11.67
C TYR A 3 2.24 10.27 -10.55
N CYS A 4 1.25 9.39 -10.75
CA CYS A 4 0.18 9.18 -9.78
C CYS A 4 0.62 8.16 -8.73
N ARG A 5 1.56 8.57 -7.90
CA ARG A 5 2.23 7.70 -6.92
C ARG A 5 1.26 6.96 -6.02
N PHE A 6 0.36 7.68 -5.40
CA PHE A 6 -0.56 7.08 -4.43
C PHE A 6 -1.61 6.22 -5.11
N GLU A 7 -2.13 6.67 -6.24
CA GLU A 7 -3.11 5.90 -7.01
C GLU A 7 -2.52 4.60 -7.52
N ASN A 8 -1.32 4.66 -8.10
CA ASN A 8 -0.65 3.48 -8.63
C ASN A 8 -0.31 2.49 -7.52
N THR A 9 0.20 2.98 -6.40
CA THR A 9 0.58 2.11 -5.28
C THR A 9 -0.65 1.45 -4.66
N ALA A 10 -1.75 2.20 -4.54
CA ALA A 10 -2.99 1.63 -4.00
C ALA A 10 -3.52 0.52 -4.91
N ALA A 11 -3.47 0.72 -6.23
CA ALA A 11 -3.92 -0.31 -7.17
C ALA A 11 -3.04 -1.55 -7.09
N ASP A 12 -1.73 -1.37 -7.02
CA ASP A 12 -0.80 -2.48 -6.90
C ASP A 12 -1.00 -3.24 -5.60
N LEU A 13 -1.21 -2.53 -4.50
CA LEU A 13 -1.44 -3.16 -3.21
C LEU A 13 -2.76 -3.94 -3.20
N ARG A 14 -3.79 -3.40 -3.84
CA ARG A 14 -5.07 -4.10 -3.97
C ARG A 14 -4.88 -5.43 -4.70
N ASP A 15 -4.08 -5.42 -5.77
CA ASP A 15 -3.78 -6.63 -6.52
C ASP A 15 -3.07 -7.66 -5.64
N CYS A 16 -2.12 -7.21 -4.83
CA CYS A 16 -1.41 -8.09 -3.90
C CYS A 16 -2.37 -8.72 -2.89
N LEU A 17 -3.28 -7.94 -2.34
CA LEU A 17 -4.26 -8.44 -1.37
C LEU A 17 -5.19 -9.45 -2.02
N SER A 18 -5.60 -9.18 -3.26
CA SER A 18 -6.46 -10.12 -4.00
C SER A 18 -5.75 -11.46 -4.23
N ALA A 19 -4.46 -11.42 -4.58
CA ALA A 19 -3.68 -12.64 -4.79
C ALA A 19 -3.62 -13.47 -3.51
N ILE A 20 -3.43 -12.81 -2.37
CA ILE A 20 -3.39 -13.50 -1.07
C ILE A 20 -4.75 -14.14 -0.77
N HIS A 21 -5.84 -13.40 -0.99
CA HIS A 21 -7.20 -13.91 -0.75
C HIS A 21 -7.53 -15.09 -1.63
N ARG A 22 -7.02 -15.12 -2.86
CA ARG A 22 -7.27 -16.22 -3.79
C ARG A 22 -6.31 -17.39 -3.58
N GLY A 23 -5.35 -17.27 -2.68
CA GLY A 23 -4.37 -18.31 -2.44
C GLY A 23 -3.34 -18.47 -3.53
N GLU A 24 -3.09 -17.44 -4.32
CA GLU A 24 -2.13 -17.47 -5.42
C GLU A 24 -0.73 -17.14 -4.92
N THR A 25 -0.27 -17.89 -3.94
CA THR A 25 0.99 -17.60 -3.26
C THR A 25 1.93 -18.82 -3.17
N ASP A 26 1.66 -19.86 -3.96
CA ASP A 26 2.40 -21.11 -3.81
C ASP A 26 3.82 -21.08 -4.36
N ASP A 27 4.06 -20.31 -5.41
CA ASP A 27 5.35 -20.31 -6.10
C ASP A 27 6.09 -18.99 -5.98
N LEU A 28 6.05 -18.40 -4.78
CA LEU A 28 6.73 -17.12 -4.57
C LEU A 28 8.24 -17.29 -4.51
N SER A 29 8.95 -16.47 -5.28
CA SER A 29 10.40 -16.42 -5.21
C SER A 29 10.86 -15.78 -3.90
N SER A 30 12.16 -15.89 -3.60
CA SER A 30 12.68 -15.24 -2.40
C SER A 30 12.53 -13.72 -2.45
N TYR A 31 12.57 -13.14 -3.64
CA TYR A 31 12.35 -11.70 -3.80
C TYR A 31 10.90 -11.32 -3.49
N GLU A 32 9.97 -12.15 -3.93
CA GLU A 32 8.55 -11.92 -3.67
C GLU A 32 8.23 -12.07 -2.20
N ILE A 33 8.83 -13.05 -1.55
CA ILE A 33 8.64 -13.26 -0.10
C ILE A 33 9.18 -12.04 0.67
N ALA A 34 10.35 -11.56 0.30
CA ALA A 34 10.93 -10.36 0.92
C ALA A 34 10.03 -9.15 0.69
N GLY A 35 9.48 -9.02 -0.53
CA GLY A 35 8.55 -7.95 -0.85
C GLY A 35 7.31 -7.97 0.03
N LEU A 36 6.74 -9.14 0.24
CA LEU A 36 5.55 -9.28 1.09
C LEU A 36 5.87 -8.90 2.54
N LYS A 37 7.02 -9.30 3.04
CA LYS A 37 7.44 -8.91 4.39
C LYS A 37 7.59 -7.39 4.50
N ASN A 38 8.13 -6.76 3.47
CA ASN A 38 8.29 -5.31 3.45
C ASN A 38 6.94 -4.61 3.40
N ILE A 39 5.97 -5.16 2.66
CA ILE A 39 4.62 -4.61 2.61
C ILE A 39 4.00 -4.61 3.99
N MET A 40 4.13 -5.72 4.74
CA MET A 40 3.61 -5.81 6.09
C MET A 40 4.23 -4.76 7.00
N ARG A 41 5.53 -4.57 6.89
CA ARG A 41 6.25 -3.58 7.70
C ARG A 41 5.78 -2.17 7.38
N MET A 42 5.64 -1.86 6.09
CA MET A 42 5.17 -0.55 5.67
C MET A 42 3.71 -0.31 6.05
N ALA A 43 2.89 -1.35 6.05
CA ALA A 43 1.51 -1.23 6.49
C ALA A 43 1.43 -0.84 7.96
N ASN A 44 2.29 -1.41 8.79
CA ASN A 44 2.37 -1.01 10.19
C ASN A 44 2.80 0.45 10.33
N ASP A 45 3.77 0.88 9.53
CA ASP A 45 4.19 2.27 9.53
C ASP A 45 3.05 3.20 9.14
N LEU A 46 2.25 2.81 8.16
CA LEU A 46 1.09 3.60 7.74
C LEU A 46 0.07 3.75 8.87
N VAL A 47 -0.17 2.67 9.60
CA VAL A 47 -1.11 2.72 10.73
C VAL A 47 -0.59 3.67 11.82
N GLU A 48 0.72 3.68 12.07
CA GLU A 48 1.32 4.57 13.05
C GLU A 48 1.25 6.04 12.61
N MET A 49 1.16 6.29 11.31
CA MET A 49 1.06 7.64 10.74
C MET A 49 -0.38 8.06 10.49
N GLU A 50 -1.35 7.31 11.01
CA GLU A 50 -2.76 7.52 10.69
C GLU A 50 -3.21 8.95 10.96
N ASP A 51 -2.88 9.50 12.12
CA ASP A 51 -3.31 10.84 12.48
C ASP A 51 -2.73 11.90 11.53
N ASP A 52 -1.47 11.75 11.18
CA ASP A 52 -0.82 12.66 10.24
C ASP A 52 -1.44 12.58 8.86
N ILE A 53 -1.79 11.37 8.42
CA ILE A 53 -2.39 11.17 7.12
C ILE A 53 -3.79 11.76 7.08
N ILE A 54 -4.57 11.55 8.13
CA ILE A 54 -5.92 12.12 8.23
C ILE A 54 -5.86 13.64 8.19
N GLU A 55 -4.92 14.23 8.92
CA GLU A 55 -4.74 15.69 8.92
C GLU A 55 -4.38 16.20 7.53
N LEU A 56 -3.48 15.49 6.84
CA LEU A 56 -3.09 15.83 5.47
C LEU A 56 -4.30 15.78 4.54
N LEU A 57 -5.09 14.72 4.63
CA LEU A 57 -6.27 14.57 3.77
C LEU A 57 -7.29 15.67 4.02
N ASN A 58 -7.49 16.04 5.28
CA ASN A 58 -8.40 17.12 5.62
C ASN A 58 -7.93 18.45 5.05
N ARG A 59 -6.63 18.70 5.11
CA ARG A 59 -6.04 19.91 4.56
C ARG A 59 -6.20 19.98 3.05
N LEU A 60 -5.94 18.86 2.37
CA LEU A 60 -6.06 18.80 0.91
C LEU A 60 -7.51 18.95 0.48
N LYS A 61 -8.43 18.40 1.24
CA LYS A 61 -9.87 18.52 0.96
C LYS A 61 -10.32 19.97 1.01
N GLU A 62 -9.76 20.76 1.92
CA GLU A 62 -10.12 22.17 2.07
C GLU A 62 -9.65 23.03 0.92
N GLN A 63 -8.69 22.56 0.15
CA GLN A 63 -8.12 23.30 -0.97
C GLN A 63 -8.89 23.11 -2.29
N VAL A 64 -9.92 22.31 -2.28
CA VAL A 64 -10.68 22.01 -3.49
C VAL A 64 -11.88 22.93 -3.69
#